data_1611c556103371a91e08325d5eaed24a
#
_entry.id   1611c556103371a91e08325d5eaed24a
#
_cell.length_a   1.000
_cell.length_b   1.000
_cell.length_c   1.000
_cell.angle_alpha   90.00
_cell.angle_beta   90.00
_cell.angle_gamma   90.00
#
_symmetry.space_group_name_H-M   'P 1'
#
loop_
_entity.id
_entity.type
_entity.pdbx_description
1 polymer ?
#
loop_
_entity_poly.entity_id
_entity_poly.type
_entity_poly.pdbx_seq_one_letter_code
_entity_poly.pdbx_strand_id
1 'polypeptide(L)'
;LLCLVLMISAVCLPVYADNGEKAAEKRGAITDEDMLHTKGKKIYNKRGEEVILRGVNLGTWLIHETWMSPISNSDDNISTLNTLTERFGVEKAYELINIYEDNWITEYDLDKIVELGFNCVRVPFWFRNFYYDDKGTKILDENGEWDFSRLDWVVSECSKRGLYVILDLHGAPGYQNNKDHCGKIGDCGLF
;
A
#
# COMPACT_ATOMS: atom_id res chain seq x y z
N LEU A 1 -49.42 -4.79 -12.25
CA LEU A 1 -48.19 -5.53 -12.56
C LEU A 1 -47.19 -5.32 -11.41
N LEU A 2 -47.17 -6.30 -10.50
CA LEU A 2 -46.40 -6.25 -9.25
C LEU A 2 -45.00 -6.82 -9.55
N CYS A 3 -43.98 -5.98 -9.60
CA CYS A 3 -42.60 -6.41 -9.69
C CYS A 3 -42.10 -6.84 -8.32
N LEU A 4 -42.00 -8.16 -8.12
CA LEU A 4 -41.41 -8.77 -6.95
C LEU A 4 -39.88 -8.69 -7.07
N VAL A 5 -39.27 -7.77 -6.36
CA VAL A 5 -37.80 -7.72 -6.23
C VAL A 5 -37.40 -8.73 -5.17
N LEU A 6 -36.88 -9.87 -5.62
CA LEU A 6 -36.24 -10.85 -4.72
C LEU A 6 -34.89 -10.26 -4.26
N MET A 7 -34.86 -9.73 -3.05
CA MET A 7 -33.64 -9.48 -2.32
C MET A 7 -33.06 -10.84 -1.92
N ILE A 8 -32.07 -11.33 -2.68
CA ILE A 8 -31.22 -12.42 -2.21
C ILE A 8 -30.25 -11.79 -1.21
N SER A 9 -30.62 -11.83 0.06
CA SER A 9 -29.66 -11.62 1.14
C SER A 9 -28.68 -12.78 1.13
N ALA A 10 -27.51 -12.57 0.52
CA ALA A 10 -26.37 -13.44 0.74
C ALA A 10 -26.01 -13.34 2.23
N VAL A 11 -26.51 -14.31 3.01
CA VAL A 11 -26.04 -14.53 4.37
C VAL A 11 -24.60 -15.03 4.22
N CYS A 12 -23.64 -14.11 4.26
CA CYS A 12 -22.28 -14.46 4.62
C CYS A 12 -22.32 -15.00 6.04
N LEU A 13 -22.47 -16.31 6.17
CA LEU A 13 -22.21 -16.97 7.43
C LEU A 13 -20.75 -16.68 7.79
N PRO A 14 -20.48 -16.11 8.97
CA PRO A 14 -19.09 -15.95 9.40
C PRO A 14 -18.52 -17.36 9.59
N VAL A 15 -17.56 -17.73 8.75
CA VAL A 15 -16.70 -18.90 8.99
C VAL A 15 -15.70 -18.53 10.10
N TYR A 16 -16.22 -17.98 11.18
CA TYR A 16 -15.58 -17.86 12.48
C TYR A 16 -16.36 -18.68 13.48
N ALA A 17 -16.32 -20.02 13.27
CA ALA A 17 -16.69 -20.92 14.33
C ALA A 17 -15.55 -20.86 15.34
N ASP A 18 -15.85 -20.25 16.48
CA ASP A 18 -15.38 -20.64 17.80
C ASP A 18 -13.87 -20.77 18.04
N ASN A 19 -13.19 -19.62 18.06
CA ASN A 19 -12.10 -19.42 19.00
C ASN A 19 -12.44 -18.13 19.75
N GLY A 20 -12.88 -18.31 21.03
CA GLY A 20 -13.43 -17.27 21.86
C GLY A 20 -12.75 -15.94 21.71
N GLU A 21 -13.51 -14.86 21.75
CA GLU A 21 -13.10 -13.47 21.76
C GLU A 21 -11.94 -13.21 22.74
N LYS A 22 -10.73 -13.56 22.32
CA LYS A 22 -9.58 -12.83 22.82
C LYS A 22 -9.53 -11.59 21.95
N ALA A 23 -9.98 -10.46 22.49
CA ALA A 23 -9.63 -9.14 21.99
C ALA A 23 -8.17 -9.21 21.57
N ALA A 24 -7.86 -8.81 20.32
CA ALA A 24 -6.50 -8.90 19.81
C ALA A 24 -5.59 -8.23 20.85
N GLU A 25 -4.75 -9.05 21.50
CA GLU A 25 -3.88 -8.56 22.56
C GLU A 25 -3.03 -7.46 21.92
N LYS A 26 -3.11 -6.24 22.46
CA LYS A 26 -2.48 -5.06 21.87
C LYS A 26 -0.98 -5.34 21.81
N ARG A 27 -0.45 -5.62 20.62
CA ARG A 27 0.96 -5.92 20.43
C ARG A 27 1.79 -4.69 20.80
N GLY A 28 2.93 -4.92 21.42
CA GLY A 28 3.93 -3.87 21.62
C GLY A 28 4.54 -3.44 20.30
N ALA A 29 5.31 -2.36 20.32
CA ALA A 29 6.07 -1.92 19.15
C ALA A 29 7.03 -3.02 18.67
N ILE A 30 7.27 -3.06 17.36
CA ILE A 30 8.29 -3.93 16.75
C ILE A 30 9.67 -3.54 17.28
N THR A 31 10.42 -4.53 17.73
CA THR A 31 11.78 -4.39 18.26
C THR A 31 12.75 -5.29 17.46
N ASP A 32 14.03 -5.21 17.76
CA ASP A 32 15.04 -6.10 17.16
C ASP A 32 14.75 -7.59 17.39
N GLU A 33 14.09 -7.94 18.51
CA GLU A 33 13.70 -9.31 18.82
C GLU A 33 12.57 -9.83 17.93
N ASP A 34 11.84 -8.91 17.28
CA ASP A 34 10.74 -9.22 16.35
C ASP A 34 11.22 -9.40 14.91
N MET A 35 12.51 -9.16 14.63
CA MET A 35 13.07 -9.32 13.29
C MET A 35 12.92 -10.74 12.79
N LEU A 36 12.38 -10.85 11.55
CA LEU A 36 11.98 -12.12 10.97
C LEU A 36 13.13 -12.85 10.27
N HIS A 37 13.14 -14.17 10.39
CA HIS A 37 14.00 -15.04 9.60
C HIS A 37 13.26 -16.34 9.23
N THR A 38 13.76 -17.03 8.21
CA THR A 38 13.18 -18.31 7.77
C THR A 38 13.92 -19.49 8.39
N LYS A 39 13.17 -20.52 8.78
CA LYS A 39 13.71 -21.82 9.16
C LYS A 39 12.85 -22.92 8.55
N GLY A 40 13.40 -23.62 7.57
CA GLY A 40 12.62 -24.57 6.78
C GLY A 40 11.52 -23.85 5.97
N LYS A 41 10.26 -24.21 6.22
CA LYS A 41 9.08 -23.64 5.52
C LYS A 41 8.33 -22.60 6.37
N LYS A 42 8.92 -22.14 7.45
CA LYS A 42 8.26 -21.25 8.42
C LYS A 42 9.07 -19.99 8.65
N ILE A 43 8.41 -18.97 9.15
CA ILE A 43 8.98 -17.69 9.54
C ILE A 43 9.01 -17.62 11.06
N TYR A 44 10.10 -17.16 11.63
CA TYR A 44 10.31 -17.00 13.06
C TYR A 44 10.86 -15.62 13.37
N ASN A 45 10.56 -15.10 14.57
CA ASN A 45 11.26 -13.95 15.14
C ASN A 45 12.57 -14.41 15.86
N LYS A 46 13.37 -13.46 16.35
CA LYS A 46 14.61 -13.78 17.06
C LYS A 46 14.39 -14.51 18.40
N ARG A 47 13.19 -14.38 19.01
CA ARG A 47 12.83 -15.17 20.20
C ARG A 47 12.54 -16.64 19.89
N GLY A 48 12.52 -17.03 18.62
CA GLY A 48 12.22 -18.39 18.18
C GLY A 48 10.71 -18.70 18.09
N GLU A 49 9.86 -17.70 18.14
CA GLU A 49 8.42 -17.83 17.99
C GLU A 49 8.04 -17.87 16.51
N GLU A 50 7.17 -18.80 16.11
CA GLU A 50 6.64 -18.84 14.74
C GLU A 50 5.72 -17.65 14.49
N VAL A 51 5.98 -16.91 13.40
CA VAL A 51 5.20 -15.75 13.00
C VAL A 51 4.40 -16.08 11.74
N ILE A 52 3.07 -15.96 11.85
CA ILE A 52 2.17 -16.04 10.70
C ILE A 52 1.75 -14.63 10.35
N LEU A 53 2.18 -14.15 9.18
CA LEU A 53 1.79 -12.83 8.69
C LEU A 53 0.35 -12.87 8.18
N ARG A 54 -0.49 -12.02 8.76
CA ARG A 54 -1.88 -11.81 8.37
C ARG A 54 -2.07 -10.31 8.19
N GLY A 55 -2.43 -9.90 6.98
CA GLY A 55 -2.45 -8.47 6.71
C GLY A 55 -3.28 -8.09 5.51
N VAL A 56 -3.16 -6.81 5.17
CA VAL A 56 -3.84 -6.16 4.06
C VAL A 56 -2.84 -5.42 3.20
N ASN A 57 -3.21 -5.15 1.93
CA ASN A 57 -2.48 -4.23 1.09
C ASN A 57 -2.99 -2.81 1.31
N LEU A 58 -2.07 -1.84 1.43
CA LEU A 58 -2.40 -0.42 1.36
C LEU A 58 -2.46 0.00 -0.11
N GLY A 59 -3.50 -0.51 -0.81
CA GLY A 59 -3.66 -0.35 -2.25
C GLY A 59 -4.08 1.08 -2.64
N THR A 60 -3.80 1.43 -3.89
CA THR A 60 -4.10 2.74 -4.51
C THR A 60 -3.56 3.95 -3.75
N TRP A 61 -2.62 3.75 -2.85
CA TRP A 61 -1.94 4.82 -2.12
C TRP A 61 -0.76 5.39 -2.93
N LEU A 62 0.36 4.66 -2.98
CA LEU A 62 1.59 5.10 -3.66
C LEU A 62 1.70 4.59 -5.11
N ILE A 63 0.83 3.68 -5.49
CA ILE A 63 0.56 3.29 -6.88
C ILE A 63 -0.93 3.08 -7.06
N HIS A 64 -1.50 3.70 -8.09
CA HIS A 64 -2.94 3.70 -8.31
C HIS A 64 -3.32 2.59 -9.29
N GLU A 65 -4.28 1.78 -8.91
CA GLU A 65 -4.98 0.88 -9.82
C GLU A 65 -6.39 1.44 -10.06
N THR A 66 -6.74 1.66 -11.31
CA THR A 66 -7.94 2.45 -11.70
C THR A 66 -9.24 1.88 -11.16
N TRP A 67 -9.31 0.54 -11.00
CA TRP A 67 -10.51 -0.15 -10.50
C TRP A 67 -10.77 0.08 -9.00
N MET A 68 -9.77 0.50 -8.21
CA MET A 68 -9.92 0.79 -6.78
C MET A 68 -9.61 2.25 -6.44
N SER A 69 -9.18 3.06 -7.42
CA SER A 69 -8.81 4.46 -7.22
C SER A 69 -10.02 5.37 -7.39
N PRO A 70 -10.16 6.44 -6.59
CA PRO A 70 -11.15 7.49 -6.85
C PRO A 70 -10.82 8.30 -8.11
N ILE A 71 -9.61 8.20 -8.64
CA ILE A 71 -9.15 8.86 -9.87
C ILE A 71 -9.40 7.89 -11.03
N SER A 72 -10.67 7.76 -11.44
CA SER A 72 -11.13 6.70 -12.34
C SER A 72 -11.13 7.03 -13.84
N ASN A 73 -10.68 8.22 -14.24
CA ASN A 73 -10.78 8.70 -15.64
C ASN A 73 -9.46 8.60 -16.42
N SER A 74 -8.51 7.82 -15.94
CA SER A 74 -7.25 7.54 -16.62
C SER A 74 -6.94 6.06 -16.56
N ASP A 75 -6.21 5.57 -17.55
CA ASP A 75 -5.95 4.14 -17.70
C ASP A 75 -4.84 3.64 -16.77
N ASP A 76 -3.92 4.55 -16.36
CA ASP A 76 -2.76 4.24 -15.53
C ASP A 76 -2.22 5.48 -14.78
N ASN A 77 -1.17 5.29 -13.98
CA ASN A 77 -0.56 6.37 -13.18
C ASN A 77 0.06 7.47 -14.05
N ILE A 78 0.74 7.12 -15.14
CA ILE A 78 1.33 8.09 -16.06
C ILE A 78 0.24 8.91 -16.73
N SER A 79 -0.84 8.29 -17.18
CA SER A 79 -1.98 8.98 -17.79
C SER A 79 -2.64 9.95 -16.81
N THR A 80 -2.75 9.58 -15.54
CA THR A 80 -3.21 10.47 -14.47
C THR A 80 -2.28 11.67 -14.31
N LEU A 81 -0.98 11.44 -14.16
CA LEU A 81 0.02 12.49 -14.01
C LEU A 81 0.03 13.45 -15.22
N ASN A 82 -0.03 12.90 -16.44
CA ASN A 82 -0.08 13.70 -17.66
C ASN A 82 -1.34 14.57 -17.72
N THR A 83 -2.50 14.00 -17.40
CA THR A 83 -3.78 14.75 -17.37
C THR A 83 -3.73 15.90 -16.37
N LEU A 84 -3.19 15.67 -15.19
CA LEU A 84 -3.03 16.73 -14.19
C LEU A 84 -2.01 17.80 -14.66
N THR A 85 -0.92 17.35 -15.26
CA THR A 85 0.13 18.24 -15.79
C THR A 85 -0.39 19.14 -16.93
N GLU A 86 -1.16 18.57 -17.85
CA GLU A 86 -1.78 19.32 -18.95
C GLU A 86 -2.77 20.38 -18.44
N ARG A 87 -3.52 20.08 -17.37
CA ARG A 87 -4.53 20.98 -16.81
C ARG A 87 -3.97 22.06 -15.91
N PHE A 88 -2.96 21.73 -15.11
CA PHE A 88 -2.54 22.57 -13.99
C PHE A 88 -1.04 22.92 -14.00
N GLY A 89 -0.26 22.36 -14.92
CA GLY A 89 1.20 22.43 -14.91
C GLY A 89 1.84 21.40 -13.99
N VAL A 90 3.13 21.14 -14.20
CA VAL A 90 3.88 20.05 -13.52
C VAL A 90 3.87 20.22 -12.00
N GLU A 91 4.21 21.40 -11.50
CA GLU A 91 4.30 21.70 -10.06
C GLU A 91 2.96 21.41 -9.35
N LYS A 92 1.86 21.92 -9.91
CA LYS A 92 0.52 21.73 -9.31
C LYS A 92 0.04 20.28 -9.44
N ALA A 93 0.44 19.57 -10.48
CA ALA A 93 0.13 18.16 -10.63
C ALA A 93 0.73 17.33 -9.49
N TYR A 94 2.01 17.52 -9.20
CA TYR A 94 2.68 16.85 -8.07
C TYR A 94 2.13 17.29 -6.72
N GLU A 95 1.82 18.58 -6.53
CA GLU A 95 1.15 19.05 -5.31
C GLU A 95 -0.17 18.31 -5.06
N LEU A 96 -1.00 18.14 -6.10
CA LEU A 96 -2.28 17.43 -5.99
C LEU A 96 -2.10 15.93 -5.67
N ILE A 97 -1.11 15.29 -6.29
CA ILE A 97 -0.76 13.90 -5.98
C ILE A 97 -0.28 13.78 -4.53
N ASN A 98 0.60 14.69 -4.08
CA ASN A 98 1.08 14.70 -2.71
C ASN A 98 -0.06 14.88 -1.70
N ILE A 99 -1.00 15.80 -1.94
CA ILE A 99 -2.19 15.98 -1.09
C ILE A 99 -3.01 14.68 -1.02
N TYR A 100 -3.19 13.98 -2.14
CA TYR A 100 -3.88 12.70 -2.15
C TYR A 100 -3.11 11.65 -1.32
N GLU A 101 -1.83 11.46 -1.56
CA GLU A 101 -1.00 10.47 -0.89
C GLU A 101 -0.89 10.73 0.62
N ASP A 102 -0.83 12.00 1.04
CA ASP A 102 -0.75 12.40 2.45
C ASP A 102 -2.06 12.19 3.22
N ASN A 103 -3.19 12.01 2.52
CA ASN A 103 -4.51 11.87 3.13
C ASN A 103 -5.20 10.52 2.87
N TRP A 104 -4.63 9.66 2.00
CA TRP A 104 -5.27 8.40 1.63
C TRP A 104 -5.10 7.31 2.68
N ILE A 105 -3.91 7.20 3.26
CA ILE A 105 -3.62 6.32 4.39
C ILE A 105 -3.18 7.18 5.57
N THR A 106 -3.83 7.00 6.71
CA THR A 106 -3.60 7.76 7.93
C THR A 106 -3.38 6.85 9.12
N GLU A 107 -3.02 7.41 10.26
CA GLU A 107 -2.92 6.66 11.52
C GLU A 107 -4.23 5.96 11.89
N TYR A 108 -5.38 6.58 11.57
CA TYR A 108 -6.69 5.97 11.80
C TYR A 108 -6.84 4.63 11.08
N ASP A 109 -6.37 4.55 9.82
CA ASP A 109 -6.45 3.31 9.04
C ASP A 109 -5.58 2.22 9.65
N LEU A 110 -4.35 2.58 10.08
CA LEU A 110 -3.43 1.66 10.75
C LEU A 110 -4.00 1.16 12.08
N ASP A 111 -4.66 2.04 12.87
CA ASP A 111 -5.34 1.65 14.09
C ASP A 111 -6.47 0.66 13.81
N LYS A 112 -7.25 0.87 12.74
CA LYS A 112 -8.30 -0.07 12.33
C LYS A 112 -7.75 -1.43 11.89
N ILE A 113 -6.62 -1.45 11.21
CA ILE A 113 -5.94 -2.70 10.83
C ILE A 113 -5.56 -3.51 12.08
N VAL A 114 -5.03 -2.84 13.11
CA VAL A 114 -4.72 -3.49 14.40
C VAL A 114 -5.97 -3.97 15.12
N GLU A 115 -7.02 -3.14 15.20
CA GLU A 115 -8.31 -3.52 15.81
C GLU A 115 -8.94 -4.76 15.17
N LEU A 116 -8.75 -4.94 13.86
CA LEU A 116 -9.19 -6.12 13.11
C LEU A 116 -8.31 -7.36 13.33
N GLY A 117 -7.25 -7.26 14.15
CA GLY A 117 -6.36 -8.37 14.51
C GLY A 117 -5.28 -8.68 13.50
N PHE A 118 -5.05 -7.85 12.49
CA PHE A 118 -3.95 -8.01 11.55
C PHE A 118 -2.60 -7.67 12.20
N ASN A 119 -1.52 -8.22 11.63
CA ASN A 119 -0.15 -8.00 12.11
C ASN A 119 0.82 -7.60 11.01
N CYS A 120 0.31 -7.35 9.81
CA CYS A 120 1.16 -7.04 8.67
C CYS A 120 0.41 -6.13 7.70
N VAL A 121 1.13 -5.22 7.06
CA VAL A 121 0.68 -4.48 5.88
C VAL A 121 1.65 -4.68 4.73
N ARG A 122 1.14 -4.71 3.50
CA ARG A 122 1.96 -4.60 2.29
C ARG A 122 1.74 -3.22 1.68
N VAL A 123 2.84 -2.53 1.38
CA VAL A 123 2.85 -1.18 0.81
C VAL A 123 3.34 -1.27 -0.63
N PRO A 124 2.43 -1.35 -1.62
CA PRO A 124 2.80 -1.25 -3.02
C PRO A 124 3.17 0.19 -3.35
N PHE A 125 4.30 0.38 -3.99
CA PHE A 125 4.76 1.68 -4.48
C PHE A 125 5.45 1.53 -5.84
N TRP A 126 5.68 2.63 -6.55
CA TRP A 126 6.36 2.60 -7.83
C TRP A 126 7.58 3.53 -7.84
N PHE A 127 8.48 3.32 -8.79
CA PHE A 127 9.72 4.08 -8.83
C PHE A 127 9.51 5.59 -8.99
N ARG A 128 8.38 6.04 -9.60
CA ARG A 128 8.03 7.44 -9.77
C ARG A 128 7.62 8.16 -8.48
N ASN A 129 7.46 7.44 -7.36
CA ASN A 129 7.40 8.10 -6.06
C ASN A 129 8.74 8.75 -5.66
N PHE A 130 9.84 8.36 -6.31
CA PHE A 130 11.21 8.84 -6.04
C PHE A 130 11.88 9.53 -7.23
N TYR A 131 11.25 9.49 -8.40
CA TYR A 131 11.76 10.10 -9.62
C TYR A 131 10.69 10.88 -10.36
N TYR A 132 11.02 12.11 -10.77
CA TYR A 132 10.12 12.95 -11.58
C TYR A 132 9.90 12.40 -12.99
N ASP A 133 10.85 11.64 -13.50
CA ASP A 133 10.85 11.15 -14.89
C ASP A 133 11.50 9.76 -15.02
N ASP A 134 11.45 9.21 -16.21
CA ASP A 134 12.08 7.93 -16.55
C ASP A 134 13.59 8.05 -16.81
N LYS A 135 14.17 9.28 -16.73
CA LYS A 135 15.59 9.55 -16.89
C LYS A 135 16.35 9.50 -15.57
N GLY A 136 15.64 9.34 -14.46
CA GLY A 136 16.24 9.24 -13.13
C GLY A 136 16.42 10.58 -12.41
N THR A 137 15.64 11.62 -12.77
CA THR A 137 15.62 12.87 -12.02
C THR A 137 14.97 12.63 -10.67
N LYS A 138 15.78 12.72 -9.61
CA LYS A 138 15.38 12.39 -8.24
C LYS A 138 14.38 13.38 -7.67
N ILE A 139 13.44 12.88 -6.87
CA ILE A 139 12.65 13.67 -5.93
C ILE A 139 13.46 13.72 -4.62
N LEU A 140 13.80 14.92 -4.17
CA LEU A 140 14.66 15.13 -3.02
C LEU A 140 13.88 15.81 -1.89
N ASP A 141 14.26 15.49 -0.67
CA ASP A 141 13.80 16.16 0.55
C ASP A 141 14.47 17.53 0.73
N GLU A 142 14.16 18.21 1.83
CA GLU A 142 14.73 19.52 2.20
C GLU A 142 16.25 19.50 2.45
N ASN A 143 16.84 18.32 2.68
CA ASN A 143 18.26 18.11 2.92
C ASN A 143 19.02 17.76 1.62
N GLY A 144 18.30 17.60 0.51
CA GLY A 144 18.88 17.19 -0.78
C GLY A 144 19.13 15.67 -0.91
N GLU A 145 18.56 14.87 0.00
CA GLU A 145 18.59 13.42 -0.06
C GLU A 145 17.30 12.90 -0.72
N TRP A 146 17.24 11.62 -1.07
CA TRP A 146 16.01 11.02 -1.62
C TRP A 146 14.86 11.13 -0.63
N ASP A 147 13.71 11.60 -1.09
CA ASP A 147 12.50 11.71 -0.27
C ASP A 147 11.83 10.34 -0.06
N PHE A 148 12.18 9.68 1.03
CA PHE A 148 11.53 8.46 1.51
C PHE A 148 10.50 8.74 2.62
N SER A 149 10.14 9.99 2.85
CA SER A 149 9.32 10.41 4.00
C SER A 149 8.06 9.58 4.22
N ARG A 150 7.32 9.22 3.15
CA ARG A 150 6.11 8.39 3.26
C ARG A 150 6.40 6.95 3.63
N LEU A 151 7.47 6.36 3.08
CA LEU A 151 7.88 5.00 3.47
C LEU A 151 8.41 4.97 4.90
N ASP A 152 9.19 5.96 5.31
CA ASP A 152 9.69 6.08 6.69
C ASP A 152 8.53 6.29 7.66
N TRP A 153 7.56 7.13 7.31
CA TRP A 153 6.34 7.32 8.10
C TRP A 153 5.59 6.01 8.30
N VAL A 154 5.25 5.28 7.23
CA VAL A 154 4.46 4.05 7.36
C VAL A 154 5.20 2.96 8.13
N VAL A 155 6.50 2.81 7.92
CA VAL A 155 7.33 1.85 8.67
C VAL A 155 7.35 2.22 10.15
N SER A 156 7.56 3.49 10.48
CA SER A 156 7.56 4.00 11.85
C SER A 156 6.20 3.79 12.53
N GLU A 157 5.11 4.23 11.89
CA GLU A 157 3.76 4.13 12.46
C GLU A 157 3.29 2.68 12.62
N CYS A 158 3.60 1.81 11.66
CA CYS A 158 3.34 0.39 11.76
C CYS A 158 4.15 -0.26 12.88
N SER A 159 5.44 0.08 13.00
CA SER A 159 6.30 -0.43 14.07
C SER A 159 5.75 -0.10 15.46
N LYS A 160 5.32 1.14 15.71
CA LYS A 160 4.69 1.55 16.98
C LYS A 160 3.46 0.71 17.35
N ARG A 161 2.78 0.17 16.34
CA ARG A 161 1.55 -0.62 16.46
C ARG A 161 1.77 -2.14 16.43
N GLY A 162 3.01 -2.60 16.35
CA GLY A 162 3.34 -4.02 16.24
C GLY A 162 2.95 -4.65 14.91
N LEU A 163 2.88 -3.84 13.84
CA LEU A 163 2.63 -4.28 12.47
C LEU A 163 3.95 -4.48 11.73
N TYR A 164 4.12 -5.63 11.12
CA TYR A 164 5.17 -5.86 10.12
C TYR A 164 4.83 -5.15 8.81
N VAL A 165 5.85 -4.67 8.11
CA VAL A 165 5.69 -3.98 6.82
C VAL A 165 6.40 -4.76 5.73
N ILE A 166 5.71 -4.99 4.62
CA ILE A 166 6.27 -5.51 3.37
C ILE A 166 6.30 -4.37 2.37
N LEU A 167 7.48 -3.79 2.13
CA LEU A 167 7.68 -2.81 1.07
C LEU A 167 7.77 -3.54 -0.27
N ASP A 168 6.89 -3.17 -1.20
CA ASP A 168 6.81 -3.80 -2.51
C ASP A 168 6.99 -2.77 -3.62
N LEU A 169 8.16 -2.79 -4.28
CA LEU A 169 8.38 -2.03 -5.51
C LEU A 169 7.52 -2.63 -6.63
N HIS A 170 6.25 -2.28 -6.62
CA HIS A 170 5.23 -2.83 -7.49
C HIS A 170 5.31 -2.30 -8.92
N GLY A 171 5.79 -1.09 -9.11
CA GLY A 171 6.12 -0.50 -10.41
C GLY A 171 7.61 -0.23 -10.52
N ALA A 172 8.35 -1.10 -11.19
CA ALA A 172 9.80 -0.98 -11.35
C ALA A 172 10.19 0.01 -12.47
N PRO A 173 11.41 0.62 -12.43
CA PRO A 173 11.94 1.39 -13.56
C PRO A 173 11.90 0.58 -14.84
N GLY A 174 11.44 1.20 -15.93
CA GLY A 174 11.29 0.53 -17.23
C GLY A 174 10.02 -0.32 -17.37
N TYR A 175 9.19 -0.41 -16.31
CA TYR A 175 7.91 -1.13 -16.28
C TYR A 175 8.05 -2.63 -16.60
N GLN A 176 7.83 -3.48 -15.62
CA GLN A 176 8.06 -4.93 -15.71
C GLN A 176 7.03 -5.69 -16.56
N ASN A 177 5.92 -5.06 -16.93
CA ASN A 177 4.90 -5.61 -17.82
C ASN A 177 4.10 -4.48 -18.50
N ASN A 178 3.14 -4.84 -19.35
CA ASN A 178 2.32 -3.89 -20.09
C ASN A 178 0.96 -3.57 -19.45
N LYS A 179 0.82 -3.73 -18.11
CA LYS A 179 -0.42 -3.53 -17.39
C LYS A 179 -0.39 -2.27 -16.53
N ASP A 180 -1.56 -1.76 -16.18
CA ASP A 180 -1.77 -0.57 -15.37
C ASP A 180 -1.07 -0.61 -14.00
N HIS A 181 -1.07 -1.77 -13.36
CA HIS A 181 -0.48 -1.95 -12.03
C HIS A 181 1.04 -1.78 -11.95
N CYS A 182 1.76 -1.72 -13.09
CA CYS A 182 3.17 -1.33 -13.07
C CYS A 182 3.39 0.18 -13.24
N GLY A 183 2.29 0.95 -13.33
CA GLY A 183 2.29 2.41 -13.45
C GLY A 183 2.09 2.94 -14.86
N LYS A 184 2.24 2.09 -15.90
CA LYS A 184 2.06 2.49 -17.30
C LYS A 184 1.63 1.31 -18.18
N ILE A 185 0.56 1.50 -18.96
CA ILE A 185 0.09 0.52 -19.94
C ILE A 185 0.95 0.62 -21.20
N GLY A 186 1.24 -0.54 -21.81
CA GLY A 186 1.85 -0.65 -23.14
C GLY A 186 3.37 -0.66 -23.16
N ASP A 187 4.04 -0.30 -22.07
CA ASP A 187 5.50 -0.39 -21.95
C ASP A 187 5.94 -1.65 -21.20
N CYS A 188 7.07 -2.20 -21.60
CA CYS A 188 7.73 -3.29 -20.93
C CYS A 188 9.22 -3.21 -21.30
N GLY A 189 9.98 -2.40 -20.57
CA GLY A 189 11.37 -2.09 -20.86
C GLY A 189 12.36 -2.56 -19.79
N LEU A 190 11.88 -3.26 -18.74
CA LEU A 190 12.74 -3.75 -17.67
C LEU A 190 13.59 -4.96 -18.12
N PHE A 191 13.09 -5.76 -19.08
CA PHE A 191 13.73 -6.99 -19.57
C PHE A 191 13.92 -6.96 -21.09
#